data_cb1f9990ef0a43f73038bd9cd20bab76
#
_entry.id   cb1f9990ef0a43f73038bd9cd20bab76
#
_cell.length_a   1.000
_cell.length_b   1.000
_cell.length_c   1.000
_cell.angle_alpha   90.00
_cell.angle_beta   90.00
_cell.angle_gamma   90.00
#
_symmetry.space_group_name_H-M   'P 1'
#
loop_
_entity.id
_entity.type
_entity.pdbx_description
1 polymer ?
#
loop_
_entity_poly.entity_id
_entity_poly.type
_entity_poly.pdbx_seq_one_letter_code
_entity_poly.pdbx_strand_id
1 'polypeptide(L)'
;PETVLDVNLLWRKNLRVIGSTLRSRTPEEKAEILAGLVRDVWPAFEARRFAPFIHKVLPIAEVAEAHAILERGENRGKVVLAL
;
A
#
# COMPACT_ATOMS: atom_id res chain seq x y z
N PRO A 1 -12.61 9.52 -12.60
CA PRO A 1 -12.98 8.39 -13.44
C PRO A 1 -14.30 7.79 -12.99
N GLU A 2 -15.14 7.43 -13.93
CA GLU A 2 -16.40 6.74 -13.72
C GLU A 2 -16.23 5.27 -14.07
N THR A 3 -16.96 4.39 -13.39
CA THR A 3 -16.96 2.96 -13.68
C THR A 3 -18.36 2.38 -13.53
N VAL A 4 -18.60 1.27 -14.21
CA VAL A 4 -19.85 0.52 -14.09
C VAL A 4 -19.69 -0.55 -13.02
N LEU A 5 -20.64 -0.62 -12.11
CA LEU A 5 -20.69 -1.61 -11.04
C LEU A 5 -21.85 -2.60 -11.28
N ASP A 6 -21.54 -3.88 -11.35
CA ASP A 6 -22.56 -4.92 -11.42
C ASP A 6 -23.18 -5.17 -10.03
N VAL A 7 -24.34 -4.57 -9.79
CA VAL A 7 -25.06 -4.69 -8.52
C VAL A 7 -25.57 -6.12 -8.27
N ASN A 8 -25.90 -6.87 -9.32
CA ASN A 8 -26.32 -8.27 -9.19
C ASN A 8 -25.18 -9.15 -8.66
N LEU A 9 -23.94 -8.89 -9.13
CA LEU A 9 -22.78 -9.59 -8.63
C LEU A 9 -22.50 -9.29 -7.15
N LEU A 10 -22.65 -8.02 -6.74
CA LEU A 10 -22.53 -7.61 -5.33
C LEU A 10 -23.54 -8.35 -4.46
N TRP A 11 -24.79 -8.37 -4.87
CA TRP A 11 -25.86 -9.01 -4.13
C TRP A 11 -25.67 -10.52 -4.03
N ARG A 12 -25.46 -11.19 -5.16
CA ARG A 12 -25.30 -12.66 -5.20
C ARG A 12 -24.13 -13.18 -4.39
N LYS A 13 -23.07 -12.40 -4.26
CA LYS A 13 -21.84 -12.76 -3.51
C LYS A 13 -21.77 -12.13 -2.12
N ASN A 14 -22.78 -11.39 -1.69
CA ASN A 14 -22.77 -10.64 -0.42
C ASN A 14 -21.52 -9.76 -0.25
N LEU A 15 -21.10 -9.09 -1.33
CA LEU A 15 -19.92 -8.23 -1.33
C LEU A 15 -20.23 -6.86 -0.73
N ARG A 16 -19.18 -6.20 -0.27
CA ARG A 16 -19.23 -4.80 0.18
C ARG A 16 -18.27 -3.98 -0.67
N VAL A 17 -18.70 -2.80 -1.09
CA VAL A 17 -17.85 -1.79 -1.73
C VAL A 17 -17.69 -0.65 -0.73
N ILE A 18 -16.44 -0.40 -0.35
CA ILE A 18 -16.11 0.60 0.67
C ILE A 18 -15.10 1.57 0.07
N GLY A 19 -15.46 2.85 0.06
CA GLY A 19 -14.53 3.94 -0.28
C GLY A 19 -13.64 4.25 0.92
N SER A 20 -12.36 4.36 0.71
CA SER A 20 -11.40 4.75 1.74
C SER A 20 -10.31 5.64 1.18
N THR A 21 -9.90 6.63 1.93
CA THR A 21 -8.76 7.50 1.62
C THR A 21 -8.00 7.84 2.90
N LEU A 22 -6.68 7.84 2.83
CA LEU A 22 -5.82 8.29 3.92
C LEU A 22 -5.46 9.77 3.77
N ARG A 23 -5.39 10.26 2.53
CA ARG A 23 -4.89 11.60 2.23
C ARG A 23 -5.69 12.72 2.89
N SER A 24 -7.01 12.60 2.90
CA SER A 24 -7.95 13.62 3.43
C SER A 24 -8.24 13.49 4.93
N ARG A 25 -7.68 12.47 5.61
CA ARG A 25 -7.88 12.30 7.05
C ARG A 25 -7.10 13.32 7.84
N THR A 26 -7.62 13.66 9.02
CA THR A 26 -6.95 14.57 9.95
C THR A 26 -5.64 13.99 10.48
N PRO A 27 -4.71 14.80 11.00
CA PRO A 27 -3.50 14.32 11.66
C PRO A 27 -3.78 13.33 12.79
N GLU A 28 -4.85 13.57 13.58
CA GLU A 28 -5.26 12.74 14.72
C GLU A 28 -5.72 11.36 14.23
N GLU A 29 -6.59 11.31 13.21
CA GLU A 29 -7.02 10.06 12.60
C GLU A 29 -5.86 9.25 12.01
N LYS A 30 -4.90 9.94 11.39
CA LYS A 30 -3.67 9.30 10.87
C LYS A 30 -2.82 8.74 11.99
N ALA A 31 -2.69 9.45 13.10
CA ALA A 31 -1.95 8.99 14.27
C ALA A 31 -2.57 7.73 14.89
N GLU A 32 -3.90 7.67 14.99
CA GLU A 32 -4.61 6.48 15.46
C GLU A 32 -4.39 5.26 14.55
N ILE A 33 -4.45 5.47 13.23
CA ILE A 33 -4.19 4.40 12.24
C ILE A 33 -2.75 3.86 12.40
N LEU A 34 -1.76 4.76 12.54
CA LEU A 34 -0.37 4.36 12.75
C LEU A 34 -0.15 3.67 14.09
N ALA A 35 -0.79 4.13 15.15
CA ALA A 35 -0.74 3.48 16.46
C ALA A 35 -1.34 2.05 16.40
N GLY A 36 -2.45 1.88 15.68
CA GLY A 36 -3.03 0.57 15.40
C GLY A 36 -2.08 -0.35 14.61
N LEU A 37 -1.41 0.18 13.59
CA LEU A 37 -0.41 -0.56 12.83
C LEU A 37 0.74 -1.06 13.73
N VAL A 38 1.27 -0.17 14.57
CA VAL A 38 2.37 -0.51 15.48
C VAL A 38 1.93 -1.56 16.50
N ARG A 39 0.75 -1.42 17.06
CA ARG A 39 0.23 -2.34 18.07
C ARG A 39 -0.10 -3.74 17.49
N ASP A 40 -0.80 -3.77 16.36
CA ASP A 40 -1.47 -4.99 15.91
C ASP A 40 -0.69 -5.72 14.80
N VAL A 41 0.11 -5.00 14.02
CA VAL A 41 0.79 -5.53 12.83
C VAL A 41 2.31 -5.61 13.01
N TRP A 42 2.92 -4.61 13.63
CA TRP A 42 4.37 -4.53 13.79
C TRP A 42 5.01 -5.75 14.45
N PRO A 43 4.42 -6.36 15.50
CA PRO A 43 4.96 -7.57 16.10
C PRO A 43 5.09 -8.75 15.14
N ALA A 44 4.27 -8.80 14.10
CA ALA A 44 4.36 -9.85 13.09
C ALA A 44 5.54 -9.64 12.12
N PHE A 45 5.91 -8.39 11.85
CA PHE A 45 7.17 -8.07 11.14
C PHE A 45 8.39 -8.43 11.96
N GLU A 46 8.42 -8.06 13.24
CA GLU A 46 9.53 -8.39 14.16
C GLU A 46 9.70 -9.91 14.30
N ALA A 47 8.60 -10.63 14.38
CA ALA A 47 8.60 -12.09 14.40
C ALA A 47 8.90 -12.74 13.03
N ARG A 48 9.16 -11.95 12.00
CA ARG A 48 9.42 -12.40 10.61
C ARG A 48 8.33 -13.30 10.02
N ARG A 49 7.10 -13.15 10.49
CA ARG A 49 5.95 -13.92 9.94
C ARG A 49 5.56 -13.43 8.55
N PHE A 50 5.86 -12.19 8.23
CA PHE A 50 5.79 -11.64 6.88
C PHE A 50 6.78 -10.47 6.73
N ALA A 51 7.10 -10.15 5.48
CA ALA A 51 7.94 -9.03 5.11
C ALA A 51 7.41 -8.37 3.84
N PRO A 52 7.66 -7.07 3.61
CA PRO A 52 7.34 -6.45 2.35
C PRO A 52 8.15 -7.11 1.22
N PHE A 53 7.51 -7.32 0.08
CA PHE A 53 8.21 -7.79 -1.10
C PHE A 53 9.02 -6.63 -1.70
N ILE A 54 10.33 -6.79 -1.79
CA ILE A 54 11.23 -5.81 -2.39
C ILE A 54 11.53 -6.22 -3.83
N HIS A 55 11.07 -5.40 -4.77
CA HIS A 55 11.36 -5.59 -6.18
C HIS A 55 12.81 -5.30 -6.51
N LYS A 56 13.30 -4.15 -6.06
CA LYS A 56 14.68 -3.70 -6.33
C LYS A 56 15.15 -2.73 -5.25
N VAL A 57 16.43 -2.81 -4.94
CA VAL A 57 17.14 -1.81 -4.14
C VAL A 57 18.11 -1.08 -5.07
N LEU A 58 18.05 0.24 -5.10
CA LEU A 58 18.88 1.11 -5.91
C LEU A 58 19.62 2.10 -5.01
N PRO A 59 20.86 2.48 -5.33
CA PRO A 59 21.50 3.61 -4.66
C PRO A 59 20.68 4.89 -4.89
N ILE A 60 20.72 5.82 -3.92
CA ILE A 60 20.00 7.08 -4.02
C ILE A 60 20.32 7.88 -5.30
N ALA A 61 21.54 7.75 -5.80
CA ALA A 61 21.95 8.38 -7.06
C ALA A 61 21.13 7.92 -8.28
N GLU A 62 20.52 6.74 -8.20
CA GLU A 62 19.67 6.17 -9.25
C GLU A 62 18.16 6.44 -9.04
N VAL A 63 17.81 7.48 -8.31
CA VAL A 63 16.41 7.85 -8.03
C VAL A 63 15.56 8.01 -9.30
N ALA A 64 16.15 8.52 -10.38
CA ALA A 64 15.45 8.67 -11.66
C ALA A 64 15.01 7.31 -12.23
N GLU A 65 15.86 6.29 -12.16
CA GLU A 65 15.50 4.93 -12.57
C GLU A 65 14.44 4.32 -11.65
N ALA A 66 14.52 4.57 -10.34
CA ALA A 66 13.48 4.14 -9.41
C ALA A 66 12.09 4.68 -9.79
N HIS A 67 12.00 5.96 -10.13
CA HIS A 67 10.76 6.56 -10.64
C HIS A 67 10.31 5.96 -11.97
N ALA A 68 11.23 5.77 -12.90
CA ALA A 68 10.94 5.17 -14.19
C ALA A 68 10.36 3.75 -14.09
N ILE A 69 10.88 2.92 -13.17
CA ILE A 69 10.32 1.58 -12.88
C ILE A 69 8.86 1.69 -12.43
N LEU A 70 8.54 2.64 -11.54
CA LEU A 70 7.17 2.85 -11.07
C LEU A 70 6.25 3.35 -12.18
N GLU A 71 6.71 4.28 -13.00
CA GLU A 71 5.94 4.86 -14.12
C GLU A 71 5.63 3.82 -15.20
N ARG A 72 6.58 2.90 -15.47
CA ARG A 72 6.38 1.78 -16.40
C ARG A 72 5.53 0.65 -15.80
N GLY A 73 5.24 0.69 -14.49
CA GLY A 73 4.46 -0.35 -13.82
C GLY A 73 5.17 -1.72 -13.75
N GLU A 74 6.48 -1.74 -13.81
CA GLU A 74 7.29 -2.98 -13.84
C GLU A 74 7.49 -3.59 -12.45
N ASN A 75 7.29 -2.80 -11.39
CA ASN A 75 7.57 -3.23 -10.03
C ASN A 75 6.55 -4.25 -9.51
N ARG A 76 7.06 -5.33 -8.94
CA ARG A 76 6.29 -6.24 -8.10
C ARG A 76 6.72 -5.99 -6.65
N GLY A 77 5.92 -5.21 -5.90
CA GLY A 77 6.29 -4.77 -4.56
C GLY A 77 7.03 -3.43 -4.54
N LYS A 78 7.94 -3.26 -3.61
CA LYS A 78 8.60 -1.98 -3.33
C LYS A 78 9.90 -1.80 -4.10
N VAL A 79 10.13 -0.58 -4.59
CA VAL A 79 11.45 -0.10 -5.01
C VAL A 79 12.02 0.72 -3.86
N VAL A 80 13.19 0.34 -3.39
CA VAL A 80 13.84 0.94 -2.21
C VAL A 80 15.08 1.69 -2.67
N LEU A 81 15.28 2.88 -2.12
CA LEU A 81 16.51 3.67 -2.30
C LEU A 81 17.40 3.50 -1.07
N ALA A 82 18.63 3.10 -1.28
CA ALA A 82 19.66 3.03 -0.24
C ALA A 82 20.51 4.30 -0.23
N LEU A 83 20.79 4.82 0.96
CA LEU A 83 21.67 5.96 1.20
C LEU A 83 23.14 5.53 1.17
#